data_119c8629cc51cefc8133170288a518cc
#
_entry.id   119c8629cc51cefc8133170288a518cc
#
_cell.length_a   1.000
_cell.length_b   1.000
_cell.length_c   1.000
_cell.angle_alpha   90.00
_cell.angle_beta   90.00
_cell.angle_gamma   90.00
#
_symmetry.space_group_name_H-M   'P 1'
#
loop_
_entity.id
_entity.type
_entity.pdbx_description
1 polymer ?
#
loop_
_entity_poly.entity_id
_entity_poly.type
_entity_poly.pdbx_seq_one_letter_code
_entity_poly.pdbx_strand_id
1 'polypeptide(L)'
;MKKVLIVVGVFVLTGMILVGVVWWYSRTSNPWNAATIGDISTPVGYTRVDGSYAEFMRRLPLKKRGSKVQLYTGGDARFQFLSTGVIDIPMLSNSEQCADMTMRVRAEYLFSHGRYSEIRFQDVNGNTLQYQGGASRKALEKFLKKAYGVCSTFSVSRETKPRKISDVQPGDVLVYPARKLEGMGHALIVIDVARNGKKVAIMCAEGNTPARELHIVRNPNPISNPWFFFNGDESMLFVSIFHFGRNELRYY
;
A
#
# COMPACT_ATOMS: atom_id res chain seq x y z
N MET A 1 -35.87 -6.21 41.12
CA MET A 1 -34.67 -5.39 41.05
C MET A 1 -33.37 -6.17 40.78
N LYS A 2 -32.99 -7.17 41.62
CA LYS A 2 -31.73 -7.94 41.45
C LYS A 2 -31.58 -8.61 40.05
N LYS A 3 -32.64 -9.24 39.51
CA LYS A 3 -32.60 -9.88 38.18
C LYS A 3 -32.37 -8.89 37.04
N VAL A 4 -32.94 -7.68 37.13
CA VAL A 4 -32.73 -6.62 36.09
C VAL A 4 -31.31 -6.10 36.15
N LEU A 5 -30.73 -5.89 37.33
CA LEU A 5 -29.32 -5.46 37.48
C LEU A 5 -28.35 -6.50 36.93
N ILE A 6 -28.61 -7.82 37.12
CA ILE A 6 -27.78 -8.89 36.57
C ILE A 6 -27.85 -8.89 35.05
N VAL A 7 -29.03 -8.76 34.44
CA VAL A 7 -29.21 -8.73 33.01
C VAL A 7 -28.50 -7.50 32.40
N VAL A 8 -28.67 -6.30 32.98
CA VAL A 8 -27.95 -5.09 32.53
C VAL A 8 -26.44 -5.25 32.68
N GLY A 9 -25.95 -5.82 33.78
CA GLY A 9 -24.52 -6.08 33.97
C GLY A 9 -23.94 -7.03 32.92
N VAL A 10 -24.68 -8.08 32.56
CA VAL A 10 -24.25 -9.02 31.49
C VAL A 10 -24.17 -8.29 30.13
N PHE A 11 -25.17 -7.49 29.77
CA PHE A 11 -25.13 -6.73 28.49
C PHE A 11 -23.98 -5.73 28.43
N VAL A 12 -23.70 -5.02 29.53
CA VAL A 12 -22.58 -4.07 29.60
C VAL A 12 -21.24 -4.80 29.48
N LEU A 13 -21.07 -5.92 30.19
CA LEU A 13 -19.84 -6.72 30.13
C LEU A 13 -19.61 -7.29 28.73
N THR A 14 -20.65 -7.84 28.11
CA THR A 14 -20.61 -8.38 26.75
C THR A 14 -20.27 -7.27 25.75
N GLY A 15 -20.85 -6.07 25.90
CA GLY A 15 -20.53 -4.91 25.08
C GLY A 15 -19.07 -4.49 25.20
N MET A 16 -18.54 -4.43 26.43
CA MET A 16 -17.12 -4.09 26.65
C MET A 16 -16.17 -5.14 26.08
N ILE A 17 -16.49 -6.43 26.18
CA ILE A 17 -15.71 -7.51 25.59
C ILE A 17 -15.70 -7.40 24.07
N LEU A 18 -16.85 -7.16 23.43
CA LEU A 18 -16.96 -6.99 21.99
C LEU A 18 -16.15 -5.79 21.51
N VAL A 19 -16.24 -4.65 22.20
CA VAL A 19 -15.43 -3.45 21.89
C VAL A 19 -13.94 -3.75 22.05
N GLY A 20 -13.53 -4.44 23.10
CA GLY A 20 -12.15 -4.86 23.33
C GLY A 20 -11.63 -5.79 22.25
N VAL A 21 -12.41 -6.77 21.81
CA VAL A 21 -12.07 -7.70 20.73
C VAL A 21 -11.93 -6.97 19.39
N VAL A 22 -12.89 -6.10 19.04
CA VAL A 22 -12.84 -5.29 17.81
C VAL A 22 -11.63 -4.36 17.84
N TRP A 23 -11.37 -3.72 18.96
CA TRP A 23 -10.23 -2.83 19.13
C TRP A 23 -8.90 -3.60 18.99
N TRP A 24 -8.76 -4.76 19.63
CA TRP A 24 -7.57 -5.59 19.53
C TRP A 24 -7.38 -6.11 18.10
N TYR A 25 -8.45 -6.63 17.47
CA TYR A 25 -8.43 -7.13 16.11
C TYR A 25 -8.03 -6.01 15.12
N SER A 26 -8.60 -4.83 15.28
CA SER A 26 -8.31 -3.69 14.41
C SER A 26 -6.87 -3.19 14.50
N ARG A 27 -6.16 -3.47 15.59
CA ARG A 27 -4.75 -3.08 15.80
C ARG A 27 -3.74 -4.19 15.52
N THR A 28 -4.20 -5.40 15.31
CA THR A 28 -3.34 -6.53 14.97
C THR A 28 -2.93 -6.43 13.50
N SER A 29 -1.65 -6.61 13.21
CA SER A 29 -1.15 -6.77 11.84
C SER A 29 -1.57 -8.13 11.29
N ASN A 30 -1.97 -8.18 10.01
CA ASN A 30 -2.52 -9.36 9.33
C ASN A 30 -3.59 -10.08 10.18
N PRO A 31 -4.67 -9.37 10.56
CA PRO A 31 -5.71 -9.95 11.43
C PRO A 31 -6.44 -11.10 10.76
N TRP A 32 -6.40 -11.21 9.44
CA TRP A 32 -7.01 -12.29 8.63
C TRP A 32 -6.19 -13.57 8.64
N ASN A 33 -4.93 -13.52 9.11
CA ASN A 33 -3.94 -14.59 8.98
C ASN A 33 -3.75 -15.04 7.51
N ALA A 34 -3.79 -14.08 6.59
CA ALA A 34 -3.63 -14.29 5.18
C ALA A 34 -2.17 -14.62 4.84
N ALA A 35 -1.95 -15.59 3.95
CA ALA A 35 -0.61 -15.91 3.47
C ALA A 35 -0.14 -14.95 2.37
N THR A 36 -1.09 -14.46 1.56
CA THR A 36 -0.86 -13.51 0.46
C THR A 36 -1.89 -12.37 0.49
N ILE A 37 -1.67 -11.33 -0.30
CA ILE A 37 -2.66 -10.26 -0.48
C ILE A 37 -3.97 -10.82 -1.04
N GLY A 38 -3.90 -11.84 -1.90
CA GLY A 38 -5.07 -12.49 -2.51
C GLY A 38 -6.00 -13.16 -1.51
N ASP A 39 -5.47 -13.61 -0.36
CA ASP A 39 -6.26 -14.27 0.69
C ASP A 39 -7.07 -13.30 1.56
N ILE A 40 -6.83 -11.99 1.44
CA ILE A 40 -7.64 -10.97 2.12
C ILE A 40 -9.00 -10.90 1.42
N SER A 41 -10.09 -11.00 2.18
CA SER A 41 -11.44 -11.03 1.62
C SER A 41 -11.78 -9.79 0.79
N THR A 42 -12.46 -9.99 -0.34
CA THR A 42 -13.07 -8.92 -1.12
C THR A 42 -14.24 -8.31 -0.36
N PRO A 43 -14.48 -7.00 -0.42
CA PRO A 43 -15.65 -6.40 0.22
C PRO A 43 -16.95 -6.99 -0.33
N VAL A 44 -17.94 -7.15 0.54
CA VAL A 44 -19.25 -7.70 0.15
C VAL A 44 -19.88 -6.87 -0.96
N GLY A 45 -20.32 -7.53 -2.02
CA GLY A 45 -20.95 -6.91 -3.19
C GLY A 45 -19.96 -6.30 -4.18
N TYR A 46 -18.66 -6.43 -3.97
CA TYR A 46 -17.63 -5.98 -4.92
C TYR A 46 -16.98 -7.16 -5.63
N THR A 47 -16.55 -6.95 -6.87
CA THR A 47 -15.78 -7.90 -7.67
C THR A 47 -14.38 -7.34 -7.89
N ARG A 48 -13.36 -8.14 -7.65
CA ARG A 48 -11.96 -7.75 -7.90
C ARG A 48 -11.70 -7.54 -9.39
N VAL A 49 -10.87 -6.56 -9.68
CA VAL A 49 -10.40 -6.30 -11.04
C VAL A 49 -9.35 -7.36 -11.41
N ASP A 50 -9.47 -7.92 -12.62
CA ASP A 50 -8.54 -8.91 -13.16
C ASP A 50 -7.39 -8.25 -13.94
N GLY A 51 -6.37 -9.03 -14.25
CA GLY A 51 -5.22 -8.64 -15.04
C GLY A 51 -3.89 -9.12 -14.46
N SER A 52 -2.86 -9.21 -15.30
CA SER A 52 -1.56 -9.77 -14.91
C SER A 52 -0.89 -9.03 -13.75
N TYR A 53 -1.06 -7.70 -13.69
CA TYR A 53 -0.52 -6.92 -12.58
C TYR A 53 -1.33 -7.15 -11.29
N ALA A 54 -2.65 -7.27 -11.39
CA ALA A 54 -3.51 -7.62 -10.26
C ALA A 54 -3.14 -8.99 -9.68
N GLU A 55 -2.93 -9.98 -10.54
CA GLU A 55 -2.50 -11.31 -10.14
C GLU A 55 -1.11 -11.29 -9.48
N PHE A 56 -0.16 -10.54 -10.05
CA PHE A 56 1.16 -10.36 -9.44
C PHE A 56 1.04 -9.79 -8.02
N MET A 57 0.28 -8.71 -7.84
CA MET A 57 0.07 -8.10 -6.53
C MET A 57 -0.54 -9.07 -5.52
N ARG A 58 -1.57 -9.81 -5.94
CA ARG A 58 -2.27 -10.76 -5.07
C ARG A 58 -1.39 -11.93 -4.62
N ARG A 59 -0.35 -12.28 -5.38
CA ARG A 59 0.62 -13.33 -5.00
C ARG A 59 1.70 -12.84 -4.03
N LEU A 60 1.80 -11.53 -3.77
CA LEU A 60 2.77 -11.01 -2.83
C LEU A 60 2.52 -11.60 -1.43
N PRO A 61 3.55 -12.21 -0.82
CA PRO A 61 3.42 -12.87 0.47
C PRO A 61 3.25 -11.86 1.60
N LEU A 62 2.53 -12.26 2.62
CA LEU A 62 2.36 -11.51 3.86
C LEU A 62 3.11 -12.17 5.00
N LYS A 63 3.74 -11.37 5.84
CA LYS A 63 4.27 -11.86 7.10
C LYS A 63 3.15 -12.36 8.00
N LYS A 64 3.48 -13.31 8.89
CA LYS A 64 2.53 -13.91 9.83
C LYS A 64 1.76 -12.86 10.65
N ARG A 65 0.62 -13.27 11.16
CA ARG A 65 -0.19 -12.45 12.05
C ARG A 65 0.62 -11.89 13.22
N GLY A 66 0.44 -10.61 13.51
CA GLY A 66 1.12 -9.88 14.58
C GLY A 66 2.51 -9.36 14.22
N SER A 67 3.02 -9.65 13.01
CA SER A 67 4.31 -9.11 12.58
C SER A 67 4.28 -7.58 12.55
N LYS A 68 5.31 -6.96 13.09
CA LYS A 68 5.50 -5.52 13.07
C LYS A 68 6.30 -5.10 11.85
N VAL A 69 6.04 -3.90 11.36
CA VAL A 69 6.85 -3.25 10.32
C VAL A 69 8.23 -2.95 10.90
N GLN A 70 9.29 -3.43 10.25
CA GLN A 70 10.68 -3.20 10.66
C GLN A 70 11.30 -2.08 9.85
N LEU A 71 12.25 -1.36 10.48
CA LEU A 71 13.15 -0.44 9.78
C LEU A 71 14.26 -1.22 9.08
N TYR A 72 14.81 -0.69 7.99
CA TYR A 72 15.98 -1.27 7.34
C TYR A 72 17.18 -1.40 8.28
N THR A 73 17.38 -0.44 9.18
CA THR A 73 18.44 -0.43 10.18
C THR A 73 18.20 -1.36 11.36
N GLY A 74 17.10 -2.09 11.35
CA GLY A 74 16.64 -2.95 12.45
C GLY A 74 15.72 -2.22 13.43
N GLY A 75 14.93 -3.00 14.14
CA GLY A 75 13.97 -2.51 15.14
C GLY A 75 12.62 -2.11 14.54
N ASP A 76 11.66 -1.94 15.43
CA ASP A 76 10.28 -1.63 15.08
C ASP A 76 10.14 -0.21 14.49
N ALA A 77 9.45 -0.07 13.36
CA ALA A 77 9.08 1.22 12.84
C ALA A 77 8.08 1.92 13.78
N ARG A 78 8.10 3.27 13.80
CA ARG A 78 7.09 4.05 14.53
C ARG A 78 5.73 3.93 13.83
N PHE A 79 4.65 4.25 14.57
CA PHE A 79 3.29 4.30 14.05
C PHE A 79 2.77 2.97 13.47
N GLN A 80 3.07 1.86 14.13
CA GLN A 80 2.58 0.52 13.76
C GLN A 80 1.05 0.48 13.52
N PHE A 81 0.30 1.37 14.16
CA PHE A 81 -1.14 1.46 14.02
C PHE A 81 -1.61 1.94 12.63
N LEU A 82 -0.74 2.48 11.80
CA LEU A 82 -1.03 2.85 10.41
C LEU A 82 -0.88 1.66 9.45
N SER A 83 -0.29 0.56 9.91
CA SER A 83 -0.14 -0.68 9.15
C SER A 83 -1.16 -1.73 9.57
N THR A 84 -1.67 -2.52 8.61
CA THR A 84 -2.53 -3.66 8.90
C THR A 84 -2.01 -4.99 8.36
N GLY A 85 -0.86 -4.99 7.68
CA GLY A 85 -0.15 -6.19 7.23
C GLY A 85 1.19 -5.83 6.64
N VAL A 86 2.20 -6.67 6.84
CA VAL A 86 3.54 -6.48 6.29
C VAL A 86 3.71 -7.40 5.09
N ILE A 87 4.06 -6.82 3.94
CA ILE A 87 4.35 -7.58 2.72
C ILE A 87 5.78 -8.10 2.83
N ASP A 88 5.95 -9.42 2.68
CA ASP A 88 7.22 -10.09 2.93
C ASP A 88 8.15 -10.00 1.71
N ILE A 89 8.62 -8.78 1.45
CA ILE A 89 9.63 -8.48 0.43
C ILE A 89 10.83 -7.84 1.16
N PRO A 90 12.00 -8.49 1.14
CA PRO A 90 13.19 -7.92 1.78
C PRO A 90 13.57 -6.57 1.19
N MET A 91 13.83 -5.58 2.03
CA MET A 91 14.34 -4.27 1.60
C MET A 91 15.76 -4.39 1.03
N LEU A 92 16.07 -3.59 0.02
CA LEU A 92 17.38 -3.61 -0.66
C LEU A 92 18.38 -2.64 -0.03
N SER A 93 17.91 -1.52 0.52
CA SER A 93 18.80 -0.49 1.06
C SER A 93 18.06 0.46 2.03
N ASN A 94 18.85 1.21 2.80
CA ASN A 94 18.32 2.28 3.67
C ASN A 94 17.76 3.49 2.89
N SER A 95 17.98 3.53 1.58
CA SER A 95 17.41 4.55 0.71
C SER A 95 16.08 4.16 0.11
N GLU A 96 15.58 2.94 0.39
CA GLU A 96 14.32 2.42 -0.17
C GLU A 96 13.12 2.96 0.62
N GLN A 97 12.69 4.17 0.25
CA GLN A 97 11.61 4.90 0.93
C GLN A 97 10.26 4.76 0.19
N CYS A 98 9.31 5.66 0.43
CA CYS A 98 7.95 5.53 -0.10
C CYS A 98 7.88 5.49 -1.64
N ALA A 99 8.53 6.42 -2.33
CA ALA A 99 8.58 6.43 -3.81
C ALA A 99 9.33 5.21 -4.35
N ASP A 100 10.43 4.84 -3.69
CA ASP A 100 11.29 3.74 -4.11
C ASP A 100 10.57 2.40 -4.04
N MET A 101 9.72 2.20 -3.02
CA MET A 101 8.90 1.01 -2.91
C MET A 101 7.88 0.89 -4.06
N THR A 102 7.31 2.00 -4.52
CA THR A 102 6.41 1.96 -5.69
C THR A 102 7.17 1.58 -6.96
N MET A 103 8.36 2.15 -7.17
CA MET A 103 9.26 1.80 -8.27
C MET A 103 9.72 0.34 -8.17
N ARG A 104 10.06 -0.13 -6.96
CA ARG A 104 10.45 -1.49 -6.70
C ARG A 104 9.39 -2.50 -7.12
N VAL A 105 8.16 -2.33 -6.66
CA VAL A 105 7.06 -3.24 -6.98
C VAL A 105 6.80 -3.29 -8.48
N ARG A 106 6.85 -2.13 -9.18
CA ARG A 106 6.74 -2.07 -10.64
C ARG A 106 7.89 -2.82 -11.32
N ALA A 107 9.12 -2.61 -10.90
CA ALA A 107 10.27 -3.29 -11.48
C ALA A 107 10.22 -4.81 -11.28
N GLU A 108 9.78 -5.29 -10.11
CA GLU A 108 9.57 -6.70 -9.83
C GLU A 108 8.52 -7.33 -10.74
N TYR A 109 7.40 -6.65 -10.93
CA TYR A 109 6.37 -7.08 -11.88
C TYR A 109 6.94 -7.24 -13.28
N LEU A 110 7.58 -6.20 -13.81
CA LEU A 110 8.15 -6.22 -15.16
C LEU A 110 9.25 -7.28 -15.29
N PHE A 111 10.08 -7.41 -14.28
CA PHE A 111 11.16 -8.40 -14.25
C PHE A 111 10.61 -9.83 -14.27
N SER A 112 9.60 -10.12 -13.45
CA SER A 112 8.98 -11.45 -13.39
C SER A 112 8.27 -11.86 -14.68
N HIS A 113 7.93 -10.88 -15.53
CA HIS A 113 7.31 -11.11 -16.84
C HIS A 113 8.29 -11.01 -18.02
N GLY A 114 9.60 -10.95 -17.76
CA GLY A 114 10.62 -10.83 -18.81
C GLY A 114 10.64 -9.48 -19.55
N ARG A 115 9.91 -8.48 -19.05
CA ARG A 115 9.76 -7.16 -19.67
C ARG A 115 10.90 -6.21 -19.25
N TYR A 116 12.12 -6.68 -19.39
CA TYR A 116 13.32 -6.01 -18.88
C TYR A 116 13.55 -4.61 -19.49
N SER A 117 13.27 -4.46 -20.78
CA SER A 117 13.40 -3.18 -21.50
C SER A 117 12.41 -2.10 -21.03
N GLU A 118 11.35 -2.46 -20.31
CA GLU A 118 10.38 -1.54 -19.78
C GLU A 118 10.72 -1.07 -18.35
N ILE A 119 11.72 -1.67 -17.70
CA ILE A 119 12.22 -1.25 -16.40
C ILE A 119 13.05 0.01 -16.58
N ARG A 120 12.42 1.16 -16.40
CA ARG A 120 13.03 2.47 -16.49
C ARG A 120 12.36 3.45 -15.55
N PHE A 121 13.12 4.45 -15.10
CA PHE A 121 12.64 5.52 -14.24
C PHE A 121 13.29 6.85 -14.63
N GLN A 122 12.62 7.96 -14.39
CA GLN A 122 13.22 9.28 -14.51
C GLN A 122 13.83 9.72 -13.18
N ASP A 123 15.04 10.32 -13.22
CA ASP A 123 15.61 10.97 -12.05
C ASP A 123 14.95 12.35 -11.79
N VAL A 124 15.35 13.02 -10.73
CA VAL A 124 14.83 14.35 -10.38
C VAL A 124 15.13 15.42 -11.45
N ASN A 125 16.12 15.23 -12.30
CA ASN A 125 16.49 16.11 -13.40
C ASN A 125 15.76 15.79 -14.71
N GLY A 126 15.04 14.66 -14.78
CA GLY A 126 14.32 14.18 -15.96
C GLY A 126 15.13 13.27 -16.86
N ASN A 127 16.35 12.86 -16.46
CA ASN A 127 17.13 11.88 -17.20
C ASN A 127 16.53 10.49 -17.01
N THR A 128 16.49 9.70 -18.08
CA THR A 128 16.00 8.32 -18.01
C THR A 128 17.11 7.37 -17.54
N LEU A 129 16.84 6.68 -16.45
CA LEU A 129 17.60 5.51 -16.04
C LEU A 129 16.94 4.28 -16.67
N GLN A 130 17.73 3.52 -17.45
CA GLN A 130 17.27 2.34 -18.15
C GLN A 130 17.97 1.10 -17.60
N TYR A 131 17.21 0.08 -17.23
CA TYR A 131 17.73 -1.23 -16.86
C TYR A 131 18.25 -1.97 -18.11
N GLN A 132 19.43 -2.57 -18.01
CA GLN A 132 20.09 -3.28 -19.13
C GLN A 132 20.62 -4.66 -18.71
N GLY A 133 20.21 -5.15 -17.52
CA GLY A 133 20.77 -6.37 -16.95
C GLY A 133 20.10 -7.70 -17.39
N GLY A 134 19.09 -7.65 -18.27
CA GLY A 134 18.34 -8.83 -18.69
C GLY A 134 17.74 -9.60 -17.50
N ALA A 135 17.86 -10.93 -17.49
CA ALA A 135 17.34 -11.80 -16.44
C ALA A 135 18.19 -11.83 -15.15
N SER A 136 19.17 -10.93 -14.99
CA SER A 136 20.07 -10.93 -13.83
C SER A 136 19.44 -10.26 -12.62
N ARG A 137 19.08 -11.02 -11.60
CA ARG A 137 18.56 -10.52 -10.33
C ARG A 137 19.51 -9.53 -9.65
N LYS A 138 20.80 -9.87 -9.60
CA LYS A 138 21.85 -9.00 -9.01
C LYS A 138 21.96 -7.66 -9.77
N ALA A 139 21.82 -7.69 -11.10
CA ALA A 139 21.83 -6.45 -11.89
C ALA A 139 20.58 -5.59 -11.61
N LEU A 140 19.39 -6.19 -11.45
CA LEU A 140 18.18 -5.48 -11.07
C LEU A 140 18.34 -4.78 -9.73
N GLU A 141 18.82 -5.49 -8.71
CA GLU A 141 19.02 -4.90 -7.37
C GLU A 141 20.04 -3.74 -7.39
N LYS A 142 21.13 -3.88 -8.16
CA LYS A 142 22.11 -2.81 -8.35
C LYS A 142 21.47 -1.58 -9.05
N PHE A 143 20.67 -1.81 -10.07
CA PHE A 143 19.94 -0.77 -10.78
C PHE A 143 18.97 -0.04 -9.86
N LEU A 144 18.16 -0.77 -9.09
CA LEU A 144 17.19 -0.20 -8.15
C LEU A 144 17.89 0.64 -7.07
N LYS A 145 18.97 0.14 -6.45
CA LYS A 145 19.77 0.90 -5.48
C LYS A 145 20.30 2.21 -6.05
N LYS A 146 20.68 2.22 -7.35
CA LYS A 146 21.07 3.46 -8.05
C LYS A 146 19.88 4.39 -8.22
N ALA A 147 18.72 3.86 -8.64
CA ALA A 147 17.50 4.65 -8.82
C ALA A 147 17.05 5.33 -7.53
N TYR A 148 17.09 4.64 -6.40
CA TYR A 148 16.73 5.17 -5.06
C TYR A 148 17.59 6.37 -4.62
N GLY A 149 18.80 6.50 -5.14
CA GLY A 149 19.68 7.64 -4.83
C GLY A 149 19.38 8.90 -5.65
N VAL A 150 18.61 8.80 -6.74
CA VAL A 150 18.41 9.91 -7.70
C VAL A 150 16.94 10.13 -8.10
N CYS A 151 16.04 9.25 -7.73
CA CYS A 151 14.59 9.40 -7.90
C CYS A 151 13.92 9.89 -6.60
N SER A 152 12.71 10.37 -6.71
CA SER A 152 11.90 10.85 -5.57
C SER A 152 10.42 10.88 -5.93
N THR A 153 9.55 11.26 -4.99
CA THR A 153 8.13 11.52 -5.26
C THR A 153 7.92 12.56 -6.38
N PHE A 154 8.85 13.52 -6.52
CA PHE A 154 8.81 14.50 -7.60
C PHE A 154 9.02 13.85 -8.98
N SER A 155 10.03 12.99 -9.13
CA SER A 155 10.29 12.31 -10.40
C SER A 155 9.18 11.31 -10.75
N VAL A 156 8.67 10.54 -9.79
CA VAL A 156 7.53 9.64 -9.98
C VAL A 156 6.29 10.43 -10.41
N SER A 157 6.01 11.58 -9.78
CA SER A 157 4.89 12.43 -10.17
C SER A 157 5.04 12.99 -11.60
N ARG A 158 6.26 13.32 -12.05
CA ARG A 158 6.50 13.80 -13.42
C ARG A 158 6.41 12.72 -14.49
N GLU A 159 6.94 11.55 -14.20
CA GLU A 159 7.03 10.42 -15.13
C GLU A 159 5.67 9.79 -15.41
N THR A 160 4.79 9.80 -14.43
CA THR A 160 3.48 9.15 -14.48
C THR A 160 2.38 10.09 -14.99
N LYS A 161 1.25 9.53 -15.43
CA LYS A 161 0.08 10.26 -15.95
C LYS A 161 -1.09 10.20 -14.95
N PRO A 162 -1.89 11.28 -14.83
CA PRO A 162 -3.09 11.25 -13.98
C PRO A 162 -4.10 10.20 -14.44
N ARG A 163 -4.79 9.58 -13.48
CA ARG A 163 -5.90 8.63 -13.70
C ARG A 163 -7.09 9.02 -12.84
N LYS A 164 -8.31 8.83 -13.35
CA LYS A 164 -9.52 8.99 -12.55
C LYS A 164 -9.65 7.80 -11.59
N ILE A 165 -10.25 8.05 -10.42
CA ILE A 165 -10.49 6.96 -9.45
C ILE A 165 -11.44 5.89 -10.01
N SER A 166 -12.38 6.25 -10.90
CA SER A 166 -13.23 5.30 -11.64
C SER A 166 -12.44 4.26 -12.43
N ASP A 167 -11.24 4.62 -12.89
CA ASP A 167 -10.43 3.80 -13.80
C ASP A 167 -9.21 3.18 -13.12
N VAL A 168 -9.06 3.37 -11.79
CA VAL A 168 -7.92 2.90 -11.01
C VAL A 168 -7.64 1.41 -11.22
N GLN A 169 -6.37 1.05 -11.29
CA GLN A 169 -5.91 -0.33 -11.47
C GLN A 169 -4.85 -0.70 -10.42
N PRO A 170 -4.70 -1.99 -10.08
CA PRO A 170 -3.54 -2.44 -9.34
C PRO A 170 -2.24 -2.03 -10.05
N GLY A 171 -1.28 -1.48 -9.28
CA GLY A 171 -0.05 -0.92 -9.81
C GLY A 171 -0.08 0.59 -10.05
N ASP A 172 -1.25 1.24 -9.99
CA ASP A 172 -1.33 2.68 -9.96
C ASP A 172 -0.71 3.23 -8.67
N VAL A 173 -0.25 4.47 -8.71
CA VAL A 173 0.39 5.13 -7.59
C VAL A 173 -0.41 6.36 -7.17
N LEU A 174 -0.57 6.54 -5.88
CA LEU A 174 -1.02 7.77 -5.27
C LEU A 174 0.24 8.53 -4.86
N VAL A 175 0.54 9.66 -5.49
CA VAL A 175 1.80 10.36 -5.27
C VAL A 175 1.64 11.87 -5.34
N TYR A 176 2.18 12.55 -4.34
CA TYR A 176 2.39 13.99 -4.35
C TYR A 176 3.85 14.33 -4.04
N PRO A 177 4.45 15.33 -4.74
CA PRO A 177 5.77 15.84 -4.41
C PRO A 177 5.73 16.64 -3.11
N ALA A 178 6.91 17.04 -2.59
CA ALA A 178 6.99 17.91 -1.43
C ALA A 178 6.16 19.20 -1.65
N ARG A 179 5.29 19.52 -0.71
CA ARG A 179 4.44 20.71 -0.71
C ARG A 179 4.95 21.71 0.31
N LYS A 180 4.94 23.00 -0.01
CA LYS A 180 5.49 24.06 0.85
C LYS A 180 4.94 24.07 2.28
N LEU A 181 3.66 23.73 2.45
CA LEU A 181 2.97 23.74 3.75
C LEU A 181 2.87 22.37 4.42
N GLU A 182 3.10 21.28 3.70
CA GLU A 182 2.87 19.90 4.17
C GLU A 182 4.18 19.11 4.34
N GLY A 183 5.33 19.71 3.99
CA GLY A 183 6.64 19.07 4.14
C GLY A 183 6.97 18.10 3.01
N MET A 184 7.51 16.92 3.37
CA MET A 184 7.98 15.92 2.40
C MET A 184 6.83 15.35 1.58
N GLY A 185 7.12 15.03 0.30
CA GLY A 185 6.20 14.30 -0.56
C GLY A 185 5.98 12.86 -0.06
N HIS A 186 4.92 12.23 -0.55
CA HIS A 186 4.59 10.85 -0.20
C HIS A 186 4.07 10.05 -1.39
N ALA A 187 4.23 8.73 -1.33
CA ALA A 187 3.74 7.83 -2.36
C ALA A 187 3.21 6.52 -1.76
N LEU A 188 2.05 6.10 -2.27
CA LEU A 188 1.44 4.80 -2.01
C LEU A 188 1.31 4.04 -3.33
N ILE A 189 1.31 2.72 -3.28
CA ILE A 189 0.96 1.89 -4.43
C ILE A 189 -0.39 1.22 -4.20
N VAL A 190 -1.25 1.22 -5.22
CA VAL A 190 -2.51 0.47 -5.21
C VAL A 190 -2.19 -1.00 -5.45
N ILE A 191 -2.43 -1.84 -4.45
CA ILE A 191 -2.08 -3.27 -4.50
C ILE A 191 -3.26 -4.17 -4.87
N ASP A 192 -4.49 -3.70 -4.67
CA ASP A 192 -5.69 -4.39 -5.15
C ASP A 192 -6.83 -3.41 -5.38
N VAL A 193 -7.74 -3.76 -6.27
CA VAL A 193 -8.92 -2.97 -6.66
C VAL A 193 -10.12 -3.89 -6.77
N ALA A 194 -11.26 -3.44 -6.24
CA ALA A 194 -12.55 -4.11 -6.42
C ALA A 194 -13.64 -3.09 -6.79
N ARG A 195 -14.66 -3.50 -7.56
CA ARG A 195 -15.70 -2.63 -8.09
C ARG A 195 -17.10 -3.14 -7.78
N ASN A 196 -18.01 -2.19 -7.58
CA ASN A 196 -19.46 -2.42 -7.55
C ASN A 196 -20.14 -1.31 -8.36
N GLY A 197 -20.43 -1.56 -9.62
CA GLY A 197 -20.88 -0.53 -10.57
C GLY A 197 -19.84 0.59 -10.67
N LYS A 198 -20.23 1.82 -10.33
CA LYS A 198 -19.34 2.99 -10.31
C LYS A 198 -18.47 3.06 -9.04
N LYS A 199 -18.89 2.38 -7.97
CA LYS A 199 -18.15 2.39 -6.70
C LYS A 199 -16.86 1.59 -6.80
N VAL A 200 -15.82 2.11 -6.19
CA VAL A 200 -14.48 1.53 -6.21
C VAL A 200 -13.98 1.32 -4.79
N ALA A 201 -13.39 0.17 -4.54
CA ALA A 201 -12.65 -0.12 -3.33
C ALA A 201 -11.19 -0.37 -3.70
N ILE A 202 -10.26 0.29 -3.03
CA ILE A 202 -8.82 0.09 -3.24
C ILE A 202 -8.14 -0.35 -1.95
N MET A 203 -7.09 -1.14 -2.10
CA MET A 203 -6.15 -1.48 -1.05
C MET A 203 -4.80 -0.89 -1.42
N CYS A 204 -4.14 -0.21 -0.50
CA CYS A 204 -2.87 0.47 -0.76
C CYS A 204 -1.76 -0.07 0.15
N ALA A 205 -0.52 0.01 -0.34
CA ALA A 205 0.66 -0.26 0.45
C ALA A 205 1.68 0.87 0.32
N GLU A 206 2.56 0.99 1.32
CA GLU A 206 3.63 1.97 1.37
C GLU A 206 4.92 1.41 1.98
N GLY A 207 6.06 1.96 1.54
CA GLY A 207 7.23 2.15 2.39
C GLY A 207 7.14 3.52 3.07
N ASN A 208 8.21 3.98 3.74
CA ASN A 208 8.18 5.33 4.32
C ASN A 208 9.61 5.83 4.64
N THR A 209 9.71 7.02 5.20
CA THR A 209 10.94 7.60 5.75
C THR A 209 10.89 7.58 7.28
N PRO A 210 11.86 7.01 8.00
CA PRO A 210 13.00 6.22 7.51
C PRO A 210 12.56 4.97 6.74
N ALA A 211 13.48 4.40 5.91
CA ALA A 211 13.23 3.20 5.12
C ALA A 211 12.73 2.06 6.01
N ARG A 212 11.57 1.53 5.64
CA ARG A 212 10.87 0.47 6.35
C ARG A 212 10.19 -0.49 5.39
N GLU A 213 9.85 -1.66 5.87
CA GLU A 213 9.19 -2.70 5.09
C GLU A 213 7.92 -2.20 4.41
N LEU A 214 7.68 -2.69 3.20
CA LEU A 214 6.43 -2.47 2.47
C LEU A 214 5.27 -3.04 3.30
N HIS A 215 4.26 -2.23 3.55
CA HIS A 215 3.14 -2.64 4.39
C HIS A 215 1.81 -2.09 3.89
N ILE A 216 0.76 -2.84 4.17
CA ILE A 216 -0.61 -2.47 3.80
C ILE A 216 -1.07 -1.34 4.72
N VAL A 217 -1.53 -0.26 4.11
CA VAL A 217 -2.06 0.92 4.80
C VAL A 217 -3.37 0.55 5.49
N ARG A 218 -3.46 0.85 6.79
CA ARG A 218 -4.66 0.58 7.58
C ARG A 218 -5.77 1.58 7.28
N ASN A 219 -6.97 1.07 6.99
CA ASN A 219 -8.16 1.90 7.07
C ASN A 219 -8.53 2.11 8.56
N PRO A 220 -8.70 3.36 9.03
CA PRO A 220 -9.10 3.64 10.42
C PRO A 220 -10.47 3.07 10.78
N ASN A 221 -11.37 2.86 9.81
CA ASN A 221 -12.60 2.12 10.02
C ASN A 221 -12.29 0.61 10.03
N PRO A 222 -12.43 -0.09 11.17
CA PRO A 222 -12.08 -1.50 11.29
C PRO A 222 -12.94 -2.43 10.43
N ILE A 223 -14.19 -2.03 10.13
CA ILE A 223 -15.11 -2.83 9.30
C ILE A 223 -14.67 -2.79 7.83
N SER A 224 -14.11 -1.67 7.39
CA SER A 224 -13.66 -1.46 6.03
C SER A 224 -12.22 -1.89 5.79
N ASN A 225 -11.41 -2.04 6.85
CA ASN A 225 -9.98 -2.35 6.77
C ASN A 225 -9.72 -3.69 6.04
N PRO A 226 -8.83 -3.73 5.04
CA PRO A 226 -7.91 -2.69 4.59
C PRO A 226 -8.40 -1.87 3.38
N TRP A 227 -9.66 -1.96 3.02
CA TRP A 227 -10.22 -1.36 1.84
C TRP A 227 -10.66 0.08 2.07
N PHE A 228 -10.36 0.97 1.12
CA PHE A 228 -10.81 2.37 1.06
C PHE A 228 -11.84 2.50 -0.06
N PHE A 229 -12.99 3.11 0.23
CA PHE A 229 -14.16 3.13 -0.66
C PHE A 229 -14.39 4.51 -1.26
N PHE A 230 -14.67 4.54 -2.57
CA PHE A 230 -14.94 5.74 -3.34
C PHE A 230 -16.18 5.54 -4.24
N ASN A 231 -16.87 6.63 -4.57
CA ASN A 231 -18.04 6.59 -5.46
C ASN A 231 -17.65 6.63 -6.95
N GLY A 232 -16.38 6.98 -7.26
CA GLY A 232 -15.83 7.00 -8.61
C GLY A 232 -15.68 8.38 -9.23
N ASP A 233 -16.04 9.45 -8.54
CA ASP A 233 -16.01 10.83 -9.02
C ASP A 233 -15.33 11.83 -8.06
N GLU A 234 -14.73 11.34 -6.98
CA GLU A 234 -14.07 12.18 -5.99
C GLU A 234 -12.94 13.03 -6.59
N SER A 235 -12.88 14.27 -6.16
CA SER A 235 -11.78 15.18 -6.46
C SER A 235 -10.62 15.08 -5.44
N MET A 236 -10.90 14.50 -4.28
CA MET A 236 -9.94 14.27 -3.20
C MET A 236 -10.08 12.83 -2.70
N LEU A 237 -8.96 12.11 -2.61
CA LEU A 237 -8.90 10.73 -2.14
C LEU A 237 -8.26 10.70 -0.76
N PHE A 238 -9.00 10.20 0.22
CA PHE A 238 -8.51 10.02 1.59
C PHE A 238 -8.11 8.56 1.81
N VAL A 239 -6.83 8.33 2.07
CA VAL A 239 -6.28 7.00 2.34
C VAL A 239 -5.54 7.06 3.68
N SER A 240 -6.17 6.54 4.74
CA SER A 240 -5.69 6.64 6.12
C SER A 240 -5.52 8.11 6.56
N ILE A 241 -4.29 8.53 6.88
CA ILE A 241 -3.95 9.90 7.27
C ILE A 241 -3.54 10.77 6.06
N PHE A 242 -3.47 10.19 4.87
CA PHE A 242 -3.03 10.89 3.66
C PHE A 242 -4.23 11.36 2.83
N HIS A 243 -4.03 12.43 2.09
CA HIS A 243 -4.99 12.92 1.12
C HIS A 243 -4.30 13.23 -0.22
N PHE A 244 -4.98 12.86 -1.30
CA PHE A 244 -4.47 13.00 -2.66
C PHE A 244 -5.51 13.72 -3.51
N GLY A 245 -5.07 14.75 -4.24
CA GLY A 245 -5.93 15.44 -5.20
C GLY A 245 -6.18 14.59 -6.45
N ARG A 246 -7.15 15.02 -7.27
CA ARG A 246 -7.58 14.32 -8.50
C ARG A 246 -6.43 13.90 -9.43
N ASN A 247 -5.37 14.69 -9.53
CA ASN A 247 -4.25 14.45 -10.43
C ASN A 247 -3.10 13.67 -9.76
N GLU A 248 -3.26 13.23 -8.53
CA GLU A 248 -2.25 12.54 -7.73
C GLU A 248 -2.46 11.03 -7.67
N LEU A 249 -3.60 10.51 -8.16
CA LEU A 249 -3.73 9.12 -8.60
C LEU A 249 -3.18 9.04 -10.01
N ARG A 250 -2.15 8.20 -10.22
CA ARG A 250 -1.34 8.21 -11.44
C ARG A 250 -0.93 6.80 -11.86
N TYR A 251 -0.57 6.64 -13.15
CA TYR A 251 -0.09 5.38 -13.72
C TYR A 251 1.14 5.62 -14.61
N TYR A 252 1.95 4.60 -14.76
CA TYR A 252 3.11 4.58 -15.65
C TYR A 252 2.74 4.37 -17.11
#